data_45fb83095afb7fee856835260212ae3b
#
_entry.id   45fb83095afb7fee856835260212ae3b
#
_cell.length_a   1.000
_cell.length_b   1.000
_cell.length_c   1.000
_cell.angle_alpha   90.00
_cell.angle_beta   90.00
_cell.angle_gamma   90.00
#
_symmetry.space_group_name_H-M   'P 1'
#
loop_
_entity.id
_entity.type
_entity.pdbx_description
1 polymer ?
#
loop_
_entity_poly.entity_id
_entity_poly.type
_entity_poly.pdbx_seq_one_letter_code
_entity_poly.pdbx_strand_id
1 'polypeptide(L)'
;QLGALEDQIERVQDEQRGVDTSLSGLNDLVNSVREQLEWLQISNAYGENLRSKLADLPAYFPLEKLESDIVKARMAKYQYETEQDALKDPAQIRNELLSGDEITLDRAQRAVLDNLLKARRQLLTRLNDASDTLIQEQTRLKLLYSRQNSKIDEIREISASHLFWMPDVRPLTPAVLLGVPTALSLLLDPVNWLQLPRAIVENNPMTLTLAGLGLLVLAWCWAKLGRHLVQYSHY
;
A
#
# COMPACT_ATOMS: atom_id res chain seq x y z
N GLN A 1 30.16 11.17 3.72
CA GLN A 1 28.92 10.80 4.47
C GLN A 1 27.98 12.01 4.63
N LEU A 2 28.46 13.17 5.11
CA LEU A 2 27.62 14.35 5.30
C LEU A 2 26.93 14.79 3.99
N GLY A 3 27.68 14.95 2.89
CA GLY A 3 27.09 15.30 1.59
C GLY A 3 26.06 14.27 1.10
N ALA A 4 26.28 12.98 1.34
CA ALA A 4 25.30 11.95 0.99
C ALA A 4 24.01 12.05 1.81
N LEU A 5 24.07 12.49 3.06
CA LEU A 5 22.88 12.75 3.89
C LEU A 5 22.13 14.01 3.40
N GLU A 6 22.85 15.06 3.07
CA GLU A 6 22.28 16.29 2.49
C GLU A 6 21.56 16.00 1.17
N ASP A 7 22.16 15.23 0.28
CA ASP A 7 21.55 14.77 -0.98
C ASP A 7 20.30 13.89 -0.74
N GLN A 8 20.30 13.11 0.34
CA GLN A 8 19.10 12.31 0.70
C GLN A 8 17.98 13.19 1.24
N ILE A 9 18.29 14.18 2.06
CA ILE A 9 17.32 15.14 2.59
C ILE A 9 16.66 15.89 1.44
N GLU A 10 17.43 16.41 0.49
CA GLU A 10 16.91 17.13 -0.68
C GLU A 10 15.97 16.25 -1.49
N ARG A 11 16.36 15.01 -1.78
CA ARG A 11 15.48 14.06 -2.51
C ARG A 11 14.17 13.78 -1.78
N VAL A 12 14.20 13.60 -0.46
CA VAL A 12 13.00 13.39 0.36
C VAL A 12 12.10 14.62 0.32
N GLN A 13 12.66 15.82 0.37
CA GLN A 13 11.90 17.07 0.28
C GLN A 13 11.28 17.28 -1.11
N ASP A 14 11.98 16.91 -2.17
CA ASP A 14 11.44 16.95 -3.53
C ASP A 14 10.27 15.97 -3.70
N GLU A 15 10.42 14.76 -3.16
CA GLU A 15 9.36 13.76 -3.15
C GLU A 15 8.14 14.24 -2.34
N GLN A 16 8.34 14.88 -1.19
CA GLN A 16 7.25 15.49 -0.41
C GLN A 16 6.45 16.50 -1.23
N ARG A 17 7.13 17.38 -1.98
CA ARG A 17 6.47 18.36 -2.86
C ARG A 17 5.61 17.68 -3.92
N GLY A 18 6.09 16.60 -4.51
CA GLY A 18 5.32 15.79 -5.46
C GLY A 18 4.07 15.16 -4.83
N VAL A 19 4.21 14.61 -3.63
CA VAL A 19 3.09 13.99 -2.89
C VAL A 19 2.07 15.03 -2.44
N ASP A 20 2.50 16.20 -1.98
CA ASP A 20 1.59 17.31 -1.62
C ASP A 20 0.75 17.78 -2.81
N THR A 21 1.37 17.87 -4.00
CA THR A 21 0.66 18.19 -5.24
C THR A 21 -0.38 17.11 -5.58
N SER A 22 0.01 15.84 -5.46
CA SER A 22 -0.89 14.70 -5.68
C SER A 22 -2.06 14.69 -4.69
N LEU A 23 -1.80 14.98 -3.41
CA LEU A 23 -2.83 15.09 -2.37
C LEU A 23 -3.83 16.21 -2.66
N SER A 24 -3.36 17.36 -3.15
CA SER A 24 -4.26 18.43 -3.60
C SER A 24 -5.19 17.95 -4.71
N GLY A 25 -4.65 17.30 -5.74
CA GLY A 25 -5.45 16.73 -6.82
C GLY A 25 -6.45 15.67 -6.35
N LEU A 26 -6.06 14.82 -5.37
CA LEU A 26 -6.96 13.84 -4.79
C LEU A 26 -8.09 14.48 -3.97
N ASN A 27 -7.82 15.58 -3.23
CA ASN A 27 -8.87 16.31 -2.53
C ASN A 27 -9.88 16.92 -3.50
N ASP A 28 -9.41 17.51 -4.59
CA ASP A 28 -10.28 18.05 -5.64
C ASP A 28 -11.12 16.93 -6.28
N LEU A 29 -10.52 15.75 -6.46
CA LEU A 29 -11.22 14.58 -6.98
C LEU A 29 -12.29 14.09 -6.00
N VAL A 30 -12.01 14.02 -4.68
CA VAL A 30 -13.01 13.66 -3.65
C VAL A 30 -14.21 14.58 -3.74
N ASN A 31 -13.97 15.89 -3.78
CA ASN A 31 -15.04 16.90 -3.87
C ASN A 31 -15.85 16.73 -5.17
N SER A 32 -15.16 16.57 -6.30
CA SER A 32 -15.80 16.33 -7.60
C SER A 32 -16.63 15.04 -7.60
N VAL A 33 -16.14 13.97 -6.96
CA VAL A 33 -16.88 12.70 -6.84
C VAL A 33 -18.12 12.91 -5.99
N ARG A 34 -18.03 13.60 -4.85
CA ARG A 34 -19.19 13.89 -3.99
C ARG A 34 -20.27 14.70 -4.73
N GLU A 35 -19.89 15.75 -5.43
CA GLU A 35 -20.84 16.52 -6.25
C GLU A 35 -21.48 15.65 -7.33
N GLN A 36 -20.69 14.82 -8.04
CA GLN A 36 -21.22 13.95 -9.07
C GLN A 36 -22.16 12.89 -8.54
N LEU A 37 -21.98 12.41 -7.30
CA LEU A 37 -22.86 11.44 -6.68
C LEU A 37 -24.26 11.98 -6.45
N GLU A 38 -24.43 13.25 -6.19
CA GLU A 38 -25.75 13.88 -6.11
C GLU A 38 -26.47 13.86 -7.46
N TRP A 39 -25.74 13.88 -8.57
CA TRP A 39 -26.27 13.86 -9.94
C TRP A 39 -26.37 12.44 -10.55
N LEU A 40 -25.76 11.43 -9.93
CA LEU A 40 -25.76 10.03 -10.39
C LEU A 40 -27.17 9.44 -10.46
N GLN A 41 -28.07 9.90 -9.60
CA GLN A 41 -29.48 9.46 -9.62
C GLN A 41 -30.21 9.89 -10.91
N ILE A 42 -29.61 10.80 -11.69
CA ILE A 42 -30.25 11.43 -12.85
C ILE A 42 -29.72 10.88 -14.19
N SER A 43 -28.47 10.36 -14.25
CA SER A 43 -27.89 9.93 -15.52
C SER A 43 -26.77 8.88 -15.40
N ASN A 44 -26.86 7.80 -16.18
CA ASN A 44 -25.86 6.74 -16.28
C ASN A 44 -24.49 7.24 -16.83
N ALA A 45 -24.46 8.35 -17.55
CA ALA A 45 -23.22 8.92 -18.11
C ALA A 45 -22.23 9.33 -17.01
N TYR A 46 -22.71 9.72 -15.84
CA TYR A 46 -21.85 10.04 -14.71
C TYR A 46 -21.15 8.81 -14.14
N GLY A 47 -21.76 7.62 -14.21
CA GLY A 47 -21.17 6.38 -13.76
C GLY A 47 -19.95 5.96 -14.57
N GLU A 48 -19.99 6.14 -15.89
CA GLU A 48 -18.83 5.86 -16.77
C GLU A 48 -17.68 6.83 -16.51
N ASN A 49 -17.98 8.12 -16.32
CA ASN A 49 -16.98 9.13 -15.96
C ASN A 49 -16.33 8.81 -14.60
N LEU A 50 -17.13 8.40 -13.61
CA LEU A 50 -16.61 8.01 -12.30
C LEU A 50 -15.71 6.76 -12.36
N ARG A 51 -16.09 5.76 -13.18
CA ARG A 51 -15.25 4.58 -13.42
C ARG A 51 -13.91 4.95 -14.07
N SER A 52 -13.91 5.86 -15.05
CA SER A 52 -12.68 6.35 -15.65
C SER A 52 -11.78 7.03 -14.62
N LYS A 53 -12.34 7.93 -13.79
CA LYS A 53 -11.59 8.60 -12.73
C LYS A 53 -11.03 7.63 -11.69
N LEU A 54 -11.75 6.54 -11.38
CA LEU A 54 -11.26 5.50 -10.49
C LEU A 54 -10.10 4.68 -11.09
N ALA A 55 -10.11 4.48 -12.40
CA ALA A 55 -9.03 3.80 -13.11
C ALA A 55 -7.74 4.62 -13.12
N ASP A 56 -7.86 5.95 -13.09
CA ASP A 56 -6.74 6.90 -13.10
C ASP A 56 -6.17 7.18 -11.70
N LEU A 57 -6.74 6.55 -10.64
CA LEU A 57 -6.22 6.72 -9.28
C LEU A 57 -4.79 6.18 -9.16
N PRO A 58 -3.90 6.91 -8.45
CA PRO A 58 -2.57 6.42 -8.20
C PRO A 58 -2.59 5.09 -7.42
N ALA A 59 -1.57 4.27 -7.63
CA ALA A 59 -1.40 3.05 -6.87
C ALA A 59 -1.09 3.36 -5.40
N TYR A 60 -1.41 2.41 -4.51
CA TYR A 60 -1.00 2.50 -3.11
C TYR A 60 0.51 2.57 -2.99
N PHE A 61 0.98 3.47 -2.14
CA PHE A 61 2.39 3.53 -1.80
C PHE A 61 2.70 2.54 -0.66
N PRO A 62 3.63 1.61 -0.85
CA PRO A 62 4.05 0.67 0.20
C PRO A 62 4.91 1.41 1.24
N LEU A 63 4.40 1.58 2.46
CA LEU A 63 5.07 2.32 3.54
C LEU A 63 6.25 1.56 4.15
N GLU A 64 6.32 0.24 3.99
CA GLU A 64 7.34 -0.63 4.61
C GLU A 64 8.77 -0.25 4.22
N LYS A 65 8.97 0.12 2.96
CA LYS A 65 10.29 0.57 2.48
C LYS A 65 10.73 1.83 3.21
N LEU A 66 9.84 2.81 3.34
CA LEU A 66 10.14 4.07 4.01
C LEU A 66 10.35 3.87 5.52
N GLU A 67 9.60 2.97 6.15
CA GLU A 67 9.82 2.57 7.53
C GLU A 67 11.20 1.95 7.73
N SER A 68 11.60 1.06 6.82
CA SER A 68 12.95 0.48 6.83
C SER A 68 14.04 1.54 6.72
N ASP A 69 13.85 2.54 5.87
CA ASP A 69 14.83 3.60 5.67
C ASP A 69 14.90 4.54 6.88
N ILE A 70 13.78 4.84 7.54
CA ILE A 70 13.74 5.56 8.83
C ILE A 70 14.51 4.79 9.92
N VAL A 71 14.33 3.46 9.98
CA VAL A 71 15.05 2.62 10.96
C VAL A 71 16.55 2.66 10.68
N LYS A 72 16.98 2.55 9.42
CA LYS A 72 18.41 2.66 9.05
C LYS A 72 19.00 4.01 9.45
N ALA A 73 18.28 5.10 9.19
CA ALA A 73 18.72 6.46 9.56
C ALA A 73 18.87 6.59 11.09
N ARG A 74 17.93 6.02 11.87
CA ARG A 74 18.02 5.98 13.36
C ARG A 74 19.21 5.16 13.84
N MET A 75 19.48 4.01 13.21
CA MET A 75 20.64 3.20 13.56
C MET A 75 21.95 3.93 13.27
N ALA A 76 22.05 4.61 12.12
CA ALA A 76 23.22 5.41 11.79
C ALA A 76 23.42 6.56 12.79
N LYS A 77 22.34 7.27 13.15
CA LYS A 77 22.37 8.30 14.19
C LYS A 77 22.90 7.74 15.52
N TYR A 78 22.38 6.61 15.97
CA TYR A 78 22.84 5.97 17.20
C TYR A 78 24.35 5.66 17.17
N GLN A 79 24.88 5.23 16.04
CA GLN A 79 26.32 5.02 15.88
C GLN A 79 27.10 6.34 16.02
N TYR A 80 26.64 7.44 15.40
CA TYR A 80 27.27 8.75 15.51
C TYR A 80 27.22 9.30 16.93
N GLU A 81 26.11 9.11 17.65
CA GLU A 81 25.97 9.48 19.06
C GLU A 81 26.96 8.70 19.93
N THR A 82 27.08 7.38 19.71
CA THR A 82 28.03 6.53 20.45
C THR A 82 29.48 6.97 20.19
N GLU A 83 29.84 7.28 18.94
CA GLU A 83 31.17 7.79 18.62
C GLU A 83 31.41 9.19 19.22
N GLN A 84 30.39 10.04 19.25
CA GLN A 84 30.47 11.37 19.85
C GLN A 84 30.64 11.28 21.37
N ASP A 85 29.92 10.34 22.01
CA ASP A 85 30.04 10.09 23.44
C ASP A 85 31.43 9.58 23.82
N ALA A 86 32.01 8.71 23.00
CA ALA A 86 33.39 8.27 23.17
C ALA A 86 34.42 9.42 23.07
N LEU A 87 34.06 10.52 22.41
CA LEU A 87 34.90 11.72 22.25
C LEU A 87 34.59 12.82 23.28
N LYS A 88 33.79 12.55 24.31
CA LYS A 88 33.40 13.57 25.31
C LYS A 88 34.60 14.10 26.12
N ASP A 89 35.54 13.24 26.41
CA ASP A 89 36.76 13.65 27.15
C ASP A 89 38.02 13.49 26.27
N PRO A 90 38.40 14.54 25.52
CA PRO A 90 39.62 14.52 24.67
C PRO A 90 40.92 14.29 25.49
N ALA A 91 40.92 14.66 26.77
CA ALA A 91 42.08 14.47 27.63
C ALA A 91 42.26 13.00 27.99
N GLN A 92 41.15 12.30 28.27
CA GLN A 92 41.19 10.88 28.55
C GLN A 92 41.62 10.08 27.32
N ILE A 93 41.02 10.35 26.16
CA ILE A 93 41.39 9.71 24.88
C ILE A 93 42.89 9.93 24.57
N ARG A 94 43.36 11.17 24.73
CA ARG A 94 44.76 11.48 24.53
C ARG A 94 45.64 10.66 25.47
N ASN A 95 45.25 10.55 26.75
CA ASN A 95 46.01 9.78 27.74
C ASN A 95 45.97 8.28 27.44
N GLU A 96 44.83 7.73 26.98
CA GLU A 96 44.73 6.33 26.54
C GLU A 96 45.59 6.03 25.33
N LEU A 97 45.61 6.91 24.30
CA LEU A 97 46.44 6.79 23.13
C LEU A 97 47.93 6.91 23.44
N LEU A 98 48.28 7.69 24.45
CA LEU A 98 49.68 7.88 24.87
C LEU A 98 50.16 6.80 25.87
N SER A 99 49.26 6.13 26.57
CA SER A 99 49.62 5.06 27.54
C SER A 99 49.92 3.71 26.86
N GLY A 100 49.50 3.50 25.63
CA GLY A 100 49.68 2.25 24.87
C GLY A 100 51.04 2.06 24.20
N ASP A 101 51.77 3.12 23.92
CA ASP A 101 53.13 3.10 23.35
C ASP A 101 53.94 4.21 24.04
N GLU A 102 55.29 4.01 24.21
CA GLU A 102 56.24 5.03 24.71
C GLU A 102 56.38 6.23 23.76
N ILE A 103 55.29 6.68 23.12
CA ILE A 103 55.30 7.77 22.17
C ILE A 103 55.23 9.09 22.94
N THR A 104 56.37 9.74 23.09
CA THR A 104 56.45 11.12 23.59
C THR A 104 56.14 12.08 22.46
N LEU A 105 54.85 12.51 22.33
CA LEU A 105 54.47 13.52 21.40
C LEU A 105 55.06 14.89 21.73
N ASP A 106 55.68 15.56 20.75
CA ASP A 106 56.13 16.94 20.87
C ASP A 106 54.91 17.87 21.04
N ARG A 107 55.12 19.06 21.61
CA ARG A 107 54.08 20.07 21.87
C ARG A 107 53.28 20.42 20.62
N ALA A 108 53.95 20.50 19.46
CA ALA A 108 53.29 20.76 18.17
C ALA A 108 52.36 19.61 17.76
N GLN A 109 52.79 18.36 17.93
CA GLN A 109 52.03 17.16 17.61
C GLN A 109 50.77 17.02 18.52
N ARG A 110 50.89 17.37 19.81
CA ARG A 110 49.72 17.40 20.74
C ARG A 110 48.68 18.42 20.29
N ALA A 111 49.10 19.61 19.86
CA ALA A 111 48.21 20.63 19.34
C ALA A 111 47.48 20.18 18.05
N VAL A 112 48.15 19.45 17.18
CA VAL A 112 47.56 18.88 15.98
C VAL A 112 46.52 17.78 16.36
N LEU A 113 46.82 16.89 17.29
CA LEU A 113 45.93 15.87 17.77
C LEU A 113 44.65 16.47 18.39
N ASP A 114 44.81 17.47 19.25
CA ASP A 114 43.67 18.17 19.86
C ASP A 114 42.79 18.86 18.81
N ASN A 115 43.39 19.45 17.77
CA ASN A 115 42.62 20.02 16.64
C ASN A 115 41.90 18.96 15.84
N LEU A 116 42.49 17.79 15.59
CA LEU A 116 41.84 16.68 14.89
C LEU A 116 40.66 16.11 15.67
N LEU A 117 40.85 15.91 16.99
CA LEU A 117 39.74 15.43 17.88
C LEU A 117 38.59 16.44 17.89
N LYS A 118 38.89 17.73 17.97
CA LYS A 118 37.90 18.80 17.88
C LYS A 118 37.16 18.81 16.55
N ALA A 119 37.90 18.70 15.45
CA ALA A 119 37.32 18.64 14.10
C ALA A 119 36.42 17.39 13.93
N ARG A 120 36.88 16.21 14.40
CA ARG A 120 36.08 14.97 14.39
C ARG A 120 34.78 15.12 15.19
N ARG A 121 34.85 15.72 16.38
CA ARG A 121 33.65 15.98 17.19
C ARG A 121 32.66 16.92 16.48
N GLN A 122 33.17 17.98 15.84
CA GLN A 122 32.31 18.89 15.06
C GLN A 122 31.63 18.20 13.89
N LEU A 123 32.37 17.31 13.19
CA LEU A 123 31.79 16.52 12.09
C LEU A 123 30.70 15.56 12.58
N LEU A 124 30.93 14.88 13.72
CA LEU A 124 29.91 14.00 14.31
C LEU A 124 28.68 14.77 14.76
N THR A 125 28.82 15.97 15.30
CA THR A 125 27.68 16.84 15.63
C THR A 125 26.87 17.16 14.36
N ARG A 126 27.54 17.56 13.27
CA ARG A 126 26.85 17.82 12.00
C ARG A 126 26.19 16.59 11.40
N LEU A 127 26.80 15.41 11.54
CA LEU A 127 26.20 14.14 11.08
C LEU A 127 24.95 13.80 11.89
N ASN A 128 24.98 14.02 13.21
CA ASN A 128 23.80 13.84 14.06
C ASN A 128 22.66 14.79 13.67
N ASP A 129 22.95 16.08 13.51
CA ASP A 129 21.97 17.08 13.13
C ASP A 129 21.37 16.76 11.74
N ALA A 130 22.18 16.38 10.78
CA ALA A 130 21.72 15.97 9.46
C ALA A 130 20.89 14.68 9.51
N SER A 131 21.27 13.72 10.35
CA SER A 131 20.50 12.48 10.55
C SER A 131 19.15 12.76 11.18
N ASP A 132 19.07 13.67 12.16
CA ASP A 132 17.80 14.11 12.75
C ASP A 132 16.89 14.75 11.72
N THR A 133 17.44 15.62 10.90
CA THR A 133 16.69 16.26 9.81
C THR A 133 16.17 15.21 8.84
N LEU A 134 17.01 14.26 8.43
CA LEU A 134 16.60 13.18 7.52
C LEU A 134 15.45 12.34 8.12
N ILE A 135 15.56 11.95 9.39
CA ILE A 135 14.51 11.18 10.09
C ILE A 135 13.19 11.95 10.14
N GLN A 136 13.26 13.25 10.43
CA GLN A 136 12.08 14.12 10.46
C GLN A 136 11.42 14.22 9.09
N GLU A 137 12.20 14.47 8.04
CA GLU A 137 11.68 14.58 6.67
C GLU A 137 11.11 13.25 6.17
N GLN A 138 11.78 12.12 6.42
CA GLN A 138 11.24 10.80 6.08
C GLN A 138 9.94 10.49 6.84
N THR A 139 9.86 10.88 8.12
CA THR A 139 8.63 10.70 8.92
C THR A 139 7.49 11.56 8.38
N ARG A 140 7.78 12.79 7.96
CA ARG A 140 6.81 13.66 7.31
C ARG A 140 6.34 13.08 5.98
N LEU A 141 7.25 12.58 5.16
CA LEU A 141 6.92 11.91 3.89
C LEU A 141 6.02 10.68 4.13
N LYS A 142 6.33 9.86 5.13
CA LYS A 142 5.49 8.73 5.54
C LYS A 142 4.06 9.17 5.88
N LEU A 143 3.91 10.27 6.61
CA LEU A 143 2.59 10.81 6.93
C LEU A 143 1.82 11.28 5.69
N LEU A 144 2.51 11.92 4.74
CA LEU A 144 1.91 12.35 3.47
C LEU A 144 1.41 11.15 2.65
N TYR A 145 2.23 10.11 2.48
CA TYR A 145 1.81 8.88 1.80
C TYR A 145 0.67 8.15 2.51
N SER A 146 0.68 8.13 3.84
CA SER A 146 -0.43 7.56 4.62
C SER A 146 -1.74 8.31 4.36
N ARG A 147 -1.68 9.65 4.30
CA ARG A 147 -2.83 10.49 3.96
C ARG A 147 -3.29 10.26 2.51
N GLN A 148 -2.34 10.11 1.58
CA GLN A 148 -2.64 9.80 0.18
C GLN A 148 -3.37 8.46 0.06
N ASN A 149 -2.85 7.41 0.69
CA ASN A 149 -3.50 6.09 0.71
C ASN A 149 -4.92 6.17 1.31
N SER A 150 -5.07 6.90 2.43
CA SER A 150 -6.39 7.10 3.06
C SER A 150 -7.38 7.85 2.15
N LYS A 151 -6.90 8.83 1.36
CA LYS A 151 -7.75 9.52 0.37
C LYS A 151 -8.15 8.64 -0.79
N ILE A 152 -7.25 7.76 -1.24
CA ILE A 152 -7.56 6.75 -2.26
C ILE A 152 -8.65 5.79 -1.73
N ASP A 153 -8.55 5.35 -0.48
CA ASP A 153 -9.57 4.51 0.15
C ASP A 153 -10.91 5.22 0.26
N GLU A 154 -10.91 6.49 0.69
CA GLU A 154 -12.13 7.30 0.78
C GLU A 154 -12.83 7.39 -0.59
N ILE A 155 -12.08 7.66 -1.67
CA ILE A 155 -12.64 7.72 -3.03
C ILE A 155 -13.23 6.36 -3.44
N ARG A 156 -12.52 5.27 -3.17
CA ARG A 156 -12.95 3.91 -3.50
C ARG A 156 -14.22 3.53 -2.73
N GLU A 157 -14.27 3.81 -1.44
CA GLU A 157 -15.41 3.50 -0.59
C GLU A 157 -16.66 4.27 -1.02
N ILE A 158 -16.53 5.60 -1.21
CA ILE A 158 -17.62 6.45 -1.68
C ILE A 158 -18.11 5.94 -3.05
N SER A 159 -17.20 5.63 -3.96
CA SER A 159 -17.56 5.17 -5.29
C SER A 159 -18.17 3.77 -5.29
N ALA A 160 -17.64 2.85 -4.49
CA ALA A 160 -18.16 1.48 -4.40
C ALA A 160 -19.60 1.45 -3.87
N SER A 161 -19.91 2.24 -2.84
CA SER A 161 -21.25 2.31 -2.26
C SER A 161 -22.33 2.77 -3.25
N HIS A 162 -21.97 3.59 -4.23
CA HIS A 162 -22.89 4.11 -5.22
C HIS A 162 -22.86 3.35 -6.55
N LEU A 163 -21.70 2.88 -6.99
CA LEU A 163 -21.58 2.08 -8.22
C LEU A 163 -22.22 0.68 -8.09
N PHE A 164 -22.30 0.12 -6.87
CA PHE A 164 -22.92 -1.18 -6.63
C PHE A 164 -24.41 -1.21 -7.02
N TRP A 165 -25.11 -0.08 -6.89
CA TRP A 165 -26.53 0.04 -7.24
C TRP A 165 -26.77 0.45 -8.69
N MET A 166 -25.72 0.76 -9.46
CA MET A 166 -25.88 1.01 -10.88
C MET A 166 -25.97 -0.33 -11.61
N PRO A 167 -27.11 -0.60 -12.28
CA PRO A 167 -27.20 -1.76 -13.14
C PRO A 167 -26.14 -1.60 -14.24
N ASP A 168 -25.27 -2.57 -14.37
CA ASP A 168 -24.26 -2.66 -15.45
C ASP A 168 -24.96 -3.03 -16.76
N VAL A 169 -26.07 -2.37 -17.01
CA VAL A 169 -26.88 -2.57 -18.23
C VAL A 169 -26.19 -1.76 -19.32
N ARG A 170 -25.17 -2.34 -19.92
CA ARG A 170 -24.88 -1.97 -21.31
C ARG A 170 -26.19 -2.14 -22.07
N PRO A 171 -26.68 -1.11 -22.78
CA PRO A 171 -27.86 -1.27 -23.58
C PRO A 171 -27.69 -2.54 -24.41
N LEU A 172 -28.68 -3.44 -24.36
CA LEU A 172 -28.68 -4.69 -25.10
C LEU A 172 -28.49 -4.35 -26.57
N THR A 173 -27.23 -4.25 -26.98
CA THR A 173 -26.91 -4.02 -28.40
C THR A 173 -27.35 -5.25 -29.20
N PRO A 174 -27.79 -5.10 -30.43
CA PRO A 174 -28.16 -6.24 -31.29
C PRO A 174 -27.09 -7.34 -31.32
N ALA A 175 -25.81 -6.98 -31.13
CA ALA A 175 -24.68 -7.90 -31.01
C ALA A 175 -24.78 -8.84 -29.81
N VAL A 176 -25.32 -8.38 -28.66
CA VAL A 176 -25.56 -9.21 -27.47
C VAL A 176 -26.69 -10.20 -27.73
N LEU A 177 -27.75 -9.76 -28.42
CA LEU A 177 -28.86 -10.63 -28.82
C LEU A 177 -28.41 -11.73 -29.80
N LEU A 178 -27.48 -11.42 -30.71
CA LEU A 178 -26.88 -12.40 -31.62
C LEU A 178 -25.96 -13.42 -30.88
N GLY A 179 -25.40 -13.06 -29.75
CA GLY A 179 -24.59 -13.96 -28.89
C GLY A 179 -25.42 -14.91 -28.00
N VAL A 180 -26.71 -14.58 -27.76
CA VAL A 180 -27.60 -15.41 -26.91
C VAL A 180 -27.78 -16.83 -27.47
N PRO A 181 -28.05 -17.07 -28.77
CA PRO A 181 -28.19 -18.44 -29.28
C PRO A 181 -26.88 -19.23 -29.19
N THR A 182 -25.72 -18.62 -29.33
CA THR A 182 -24.42 -19.29 -29.12
C THR A 182 -24.18 -19.63 -27.65
N ALA A 183 -24.53 -18.74 -26.72
CA ALA A 183 -24.45 -19.02 -25.29
C ALA A 183 -25.45 -20.13 -24.87
N LEU A 184 -26.64 -20.11 -25.44
CA LEU A 184 -27.68 -21.12 -25.20
C LEU A 184 -27.26 -22.49 -25.79
N SER A 185 -26.67 -22.54 -26.97
CA SER A 185 -26.14 -23.77 -27.54
C SER A 185 -25.01 -24.38 -26.71
N LEU A 186 -24.11 -23.54 -26.14
CA LEU A 186 -23.07 -23.98 -25.21
C LEU A 186 -23.64 -24.54 -23.89
N LEU A 187 -24.74 -23.96 -23.41
CA LEU A 187 -25.44 -24.40 -22.20
C LEU A 187 -26.27 -25.68 -22.44
N LEU A 188 -26.83 -25.87 -23.64
CA LEU A 188 -27.68 -27.02 -23.99
C LEU A 188 -26.89 -28.18 -24.58
N ASP A 189 -25.60 -28.00 -24.90
CA ASP A 189 -24.75 -29.06 -25.42
C ASP A 189 -24.44 -30.10 -24.33
N PRO A 190 -24.94 -31.35 -24.45
CA PRO A 190 -24.73 -32.38 -23.42
C PRO A 190 -23.25 -32.77 -23.27
N VAL A 191 -22.40 -32.51 -24.27
CA VAL A 191 -20.97 -32.80 -24.24
C VAL A 191 -20.27 -31.87 -23.22
N ASN A 192 -20.66 -30.62 -23.18
CA ASN A 192 -20.10 -29.66 -22.20
C ASN A 192 -20.48 -30.01 -20.75
N TRP A 193 -21.69 -30.50 -20.56
CA TRP A 193 -22.15 -30.96 -19.23
C TRP A 193 -21.43 -32.21 -18.74
N LEU A 194 -21.01 -33.09 -19.65
CA LEU A 194 -20.22 -34.28 -19.32
C LEU A 194 -18.74 -33.96 -19.04
N GLN A 195 -18.23 -32.86 -19.59
CA GLN A 195 -16.83 -32.43 -19.34
C GLN A 195 -16.69 -31.66 -18.01
N LEU A 196 -17.71 -30.97 -17.54
CA LEU A 196 -17.72 -30.22 -16.28
C LEU A 196 -17.36 -31.08 -15.06
N PRO A 197 -18.01 -32.26 -14.83
CA PRO A 197 -17.64 -33.13 -13.72
C PRO A 197 -16.20 -33.64 -13.84
N ARG A 198 -15.71 -33.87 -15.05
CA ARG A 198 -14.36 -34.38 -15.30
C ARG A 198 -13.29 -33.33 -14.96
N ALA A 199 -13.49 -32.08 -15.34
CA ALA A 199 -12.60 -30.96 -14.99
C ALA A 199 -12.60 -30.67 -13.47
N ILE A 200 -13.73 -30.85 -12.79
CA ILE A 200 -13.85 -30.66 -11.34
C ILE A 200 -13.17 -31.80 -10.58
N VAL A 201 -13.28 -33.04 -11.08
CA VAL A 201 -12.62 -34.24 -10.48
C VAL A 201 -11.11 -34.15 -10.58
N GLU A 202 -10.57 -33.65 -11.71
CA GLU A 202 -9.12 -33.55 -11.93
C GLU A 202 -8.48 -32.44 -11.08
N ASN A 203 -9.22 -31.35 -10.78
CA ASN A 203 -8.65 -30.20 -10.06
C ASN A 203 -8.86 -30.22 -8.54
N ASN A 204 -9.93 -30.83 -8.03
CA ASN A 204 -10.15 -30.86 -6.57
C ASN A 204 -11.27 -31.86 -6.17
N PRO A 205 -10.93 -33.09 -5.73
CA PRO A 205 -11.92 -34.11 -5.39
C PRO A 205 -12.81 -33.73 -4.18
N MET A 206 -12.33 -32.81 -3.33
CA MET A 206 -13.06 -32.36 -2.14
C MET A 206 -14.27 -31.46 -2.49
N THR A 207 -14.17 -30.69 -3.58
CA THR A 207 -15.27 -29.82 -4.04
C THR A 207 -16.42 -30.65 -4.66
N LEU A 208 -16.12 -31.79 -5.24
CA LEU A 208 -17.12 -32.68 -5.82
C LEU A 208 -17.98 -33.35 -4.72
N THR A 209 -17.36 -33.77 -3.62
CA THR A 209 -18.08 -34.35 -2.48
C THR A 209 -18.99 -33.33 -1.81
N LEU A 210 -18.55 -32.07 -1.67
CA LEU A 210 -19.35 -30.97 -1.14
C LEU A 210 -20.51 -30.60 -2.07
N ALA A 211 -20.28 -30.52 -3.38
CA ALA A 211 -21.33 -30.24 -4.36
C ALA A 211 -22.36 -31.38 -4.44
N GLY A 212 -21.93 -32.63 -4.38
CA GLY A 212 -22.79 -33.81 -4.33
C GLY A 212 -23.66 -33.84 -3.08
N LEU A 213 -23.09 -33.51 -1.93
CA LEU A 213 -23.82 -33.39 -0.65
C LEU A 213 -24.84 -32.24 -0.67
N GLY A 214 -24.50 -31.11 -1.27
CA GLY A 214 -25.41 -29.98 -1.49
C GLY A 214 -26.60 -30.32 -2.38
N LEU A 215 -26.38 -31.07 -3.47
CA LEU A 215 -27.43 -31.53 -4.37
C LEU A 215 -28.36 -32.55 -3.69
N LEU A 216 -27.82 -33.46 -2.87
CA LEU A 216 -28.62 -34.42 -2.10
C LEU A 216 -29.48 -33.70 -1.06
N VAL A 217 -28.97 -32.68 -0.36
CA VAL A 217 -29.75 -31.87 0.58
C VAL A 217 -30.87 -31.11 -0.14
N LEU A 218 -30.57 -30.51 -1.30
CA LEU A 218 -31.56 -29.82 -2.13
C LEU A 218 -32.67 -30.80 -2.62
N ALA A 219 -32.30 -31.96 -3.12
CA ALA A 219 -33.27 -32.99 -3.55
C ALA A 219 -34.13 -33.49 -2.40
N TRP A 220 -33.52 -33.65 -1.21
CA TRP A 220 -34.27 -34.05 -0.01
C TRP A 220 -35.21 -32.95 0.46
N CYS A 221 -34.80 -31.69 0.46
CA CYS A 221 -35.67 -30.56 0.74
C CYS A 221 -36.84 -30.47 -0.25
N TRP A 222 -36.57 -30.63 -1.55
CA TRP A 222 -37.59 -30.64 -2.59
C TRP A 222 -38.60 -31.78 -2.42
N ALA A 223 -38.12 -32.99 -2.14
CA ALA A 223 -38.97 -34.14 -1.89
C ALA A 223 -39.81 -33.96 -0.59
N LYS A 224 -39.31 -33.26 0.40
CA LYS A 224 -40.04 -32.93 1.63
C LYS A 224 -41.08 -31.84 1.39
N LEU A 225 -40.74 -30.77 0.64
CA LEU A 225 -41.68 -29.70 0.27
C LEU A 225 -42.81 -30.23 -0.61
N GLY A 226 -42.50 -31.10 -1.59
CA GLY A 226 -43.52 -31.73 -2.45
C GLY A 226 -44.51 -32.56 -1.66
N ARG A 227 -44.07 -33.29 -0.63
CA ARG A 227 -44.96 -34.04 0.27
C ARG A 227 -45.86 -33.13 1.10
N HIS A 228 -45.38 -31.99 1.56
CA HIS A 228 -46.19 -31.01 2.30
C HIS A 228 -47.21 -30.29 1.40
N LEU A 229 -46.83 -29.94 0.16
CA LEU A 229 -47.74 -29.30 -0.79
C LEU A 229 -48.92 -30.20 -1.22
N VAL A 230 -48.66 -31.50 -1.40
CA VAL A 230 -49.72 -32.47 -1.71
C VAL A 230 -50.70 -32.63 -0.55
N GLN A 231 -50.24 -32.48 0.69
CA GLN A 231 -51.10 -32.56 1.90
C GLN A 231 -52.03 -31.35 2.05
N TYR A 232 -51.68 -30.17 1.49
CA TYR A 232 -52.52 -28.96 1.51
C TYR A 232 -53.45 -28.83 0.30
N SER A 233 -53.29 -29.66 -0.72
CA SER A 233 -54.18 -29.63 -1.90
C SER A 233 -55.44 -30.49 -1.73
N HIS A 234 -55.63 -31.12 -0.57
CA HIS A 234 -56.81 -31.93 -0.24
C HIS A 234 -57.73 -31.27 0.77
N TYR A 235 -57.59 -29.97 1.03
CA TYR A 235 -58.52 -29.10 1.71
C TYR A 235 -59.01 -28.02 0.75
#